data_47bd81d19fcf4e02a899171b78df675d
#
_entry.id   47bd81d19fcf4e02a899171b78df675d
#
_cell.length_a   1.000
_cell.length_b   1.000
_cell.length_c   1.000
_cell.angle_alpha   90.00
_cell.angle_beta   90.00
_cell.angle_gamma   90.00
#
_symmetry.space_group_name_H-M   'P 1'
#
loop_
_entity.id
_entity.type
_entity.pdbx_description
1 polymer ?
#
loop_
_entity_poly.entity_id
_entity_poly.type
_entity_poly.pdbx_seq_one_letter_code
_entity_poly.pdbx_strand_id
1 'polypeptide(L)'
;MGPVLLRIVAAAVIVGSALALTGCQGTTSAAPTPVQSTDLTSSDGGFDQHAVVGVVLLHAAATPGTSSGGVSLSDRFHDDLTAAGFTPDVRVAGAADPASDQRTAMRALVKAGAKAILVEAADPASLSGEIQVAHDAGVVIVALGDPLPTSGTGGDGVSADYRVQGMDSDAATVARATAVVESLQRGEKPASD
;
A
#
# COMPACT_ATOMS: atom_id res chain seq x y z
N MET A 1 76.59 2.33 35.97
CA MET A 1 75.71 1.54 36.80
C MET A 1 74.27 1.83 36.36
N GLY A 2 73.68 1.10 35.70
CA GLY A 2 73.40 0.24 34.60
C GLY A 2 71.88 0.08 34.57
N PRO A 3 71.21 0.49 33.44
CA PRO A 3 69.77 0.39 33.28
C PRO A 3 69.41 -0.96 32.62
N VAL A 4 69.28 -2.00 33.41
CA VAL A 4 68.98 -3.36 32.89
C VAL A 4 67.64 -3.90 33.43
N LEU A 5 66.94 -3.22 34.33
CA LEU A 5 65.77 -3.72 35.02
C LEU A 5 64.41 -3.19 34.46
N LEU A 6 64.43 -2.47 33.33
CA LEU A 6 63.20 -1.87 32.77
C LEU A 6 62.70 -2.51 31.46
N ARG A 7 63.12 -3.72 31.14
CA ARG A 7 62.81 -4.36 29.84
C ARG A 7 61.98 -5.67 29.94
N ILE A 8 61.46 -6.05 31.07
CA ILE A 8 60.76 -7.35 31.23
C ILE A 8 59.26 -7.21 31.55
N VAL A 9 58.69 -6.00 31.68
CA VAL A 9 57.28 -5.83 32.02
C VAL A 9 56.39 -5.48 30.79
N ALA A 10 56.97 -5.33 29.60
CA ALA A 10 56.24 -4.90 28.40
C ALA A 10 55.77 -6.05 27.47
N ALA A 11 55.90 -7.31 27.87
CA ALA A 11 55.60 -8.45 26.97
C ALA A 11 54.42 -9.33 27.37
N ALA A 12 53.60 -8.94 28.36
CA ALA A 12 52.53 -9.80 28.89
C ALA A 12 51.09 -9.27 28.72
N VAL A 13 50.88 -8.22 27.94
CA VAL A 13 49.50 -7.60 27.80
C VAL A 13 48.93 -7.72 26.38
N ILE A 14 49.55 -8.42 25.43
CA ILE A 14 49.11 -8.46 24.01
C ILE A 14 48.47 -9.81 23.63
N VAL A 15 48.09 -10.69 24.52
CA VAL A 15 47.44 -11.98 24.15
C VAL A 15 45.98 -12.10 24.58
N GLY A 16 45.36 -11.05 25.10
CA GLY A 16 44.00 -11.11 25.67
C GLY A 16 42.86 -10.49 24.85
N SER A 17 43.05 -9.99 23.64
CA SER A 17 41.98 -9.20 22.96
C SER A 17 41.59 -9.68 21.55
N ALA A 18 41.67 -10.97 21.27
CA ALA A 18 41.39 -11.51 19.93
C ALA A 18 40.23 -12.51 19.91
N LEU A 19 39.22 -12.36 20.78
CA LEU A 19 38.04 -13.26 20.80
C LEU A 19 36.78 -12.49 21.17
N ALA A 20 36.25 -11.65 20.32
CA ALA A 20 34.81 -11.26 20.33
C ALA A 20 34.45 -10.38 19.11
N LEU A 21 34.70 -10.83 17.89
CA LEU A 21 34.09 -10.23 16.68
C LEU A 21 33.62 -11.33 15.74
N THR A 22 32.93 -12.33 16.27
CA THR A 22 31.95 -13.07 15.47
C THR A 22 30.67 -12.24 15.43
N GLY A 23 30.78 -11.04 14.84
CA GLY A 23 29.60 -10.31 14.41
C GLY A 23 28.85 -11.20 13.42
N CYS A 24 27.60 -11.51 13.73
CA CYS A 24 26.67 -12.06 12.79
C CYS A 24 26.68 -11.17 11.54
N GLN A 25 27.44 -11.56 10.54
CA GLN A 25 27.20 -11.13 9.17
C GLN A 25 25.90 -11.82 8.74
N GLY A 26 24.79 -11.27 9.23
CA GLY A 26 23.52 -11.49 8.60
C GLY A 26 23.63 -10.96 7.19
N THR A 27 23.79 -11.86 6.24
CA THR A 27 23.62 -11.56 4.82
C THR A 27 22.15 -11.17 4.61
N THR A 28 21.80 -9.94 4.98
CA THR A 28 20.54 -9.34 4.59
C THR A 28 20.65 -8.87 3.14
N SER A 29 20.89 -9.82 2.26
CA SER A 29 20.77 -9.62 0.81
C SER A 29 19.58 -10.41 0.28
N ALA A 30 18.52 -10.55 1.08
CA ALA A 30 17.23 -10.89 0.54
C ALA A 30 16.69 -9.60 -0.07
N ALA A 31 16.56 -9.56 -1.38
CA ALA A 31 15.66 -8.60 -2.02
C ALA A 31 14.32 -8.68 -1.25
N PRO A 32 13.69 -7.54 -0.92
CA PRO A 32 12.41 -7.57 -0.25
C PRO A 32 11.49 -8.48 -1.07
N THR A 33 11.02 -9.55 -0.44
CA THR A 33 10.05 -10.43 -1.06
C THR A 33 8.81 -9.60 -1.30
N PRO A 34 8.28 -9.54 -2.53
CA PRO A 34 7.05 -8.82 -2.77
C PRO A 34 6.00 -9.31 -1.78
N VAL A 35 5.42 -8.41 -1.00
CA VAL A 35 4.36 -8.75 -0.06
C VAL A 35 3.17 -9.22 -0.89
N GLN A 36 2.76 -10.47 -0.72
CA GLN A 36 1.60 -11.00 -1.42
C GLN A 36 0.33 -10.64 -0.64
N SER A 37 -0.80 -10.57 -1.34
CA SER A 37 -2.10 -10.30 -0.70
C SER A 37 -2.42 -11.26 0.46
N THR A 38 -1.90 -12.49 0.41
CA THR A 38 -2.00 -13.47 1.50
C THR A 38 -1.17 -13.10 2.73
N ASP A 39 -0.14 -12.28 2.57
CA ASP A 39 0.70 -11.83 3.69
C ASP A 39 0.09 -10.60 4.37
N LEU A 40 -0.73 -9.84 3.63
CA LEU A 40 -1.43 -8.65 4.12
C LEU A 40 -2.73 -8.98 4.85
N THR A 41 -3.32 -10.13 4.52
CA THR A 41 -4.46 -10.72 5.23
C THR A 41 -3.96 -11.81 6.17
N SER A 42 -3.16 -11.43 7.16
CA SER A 42 -2.68 -12.39 8.14
C SER A 42 -3.85 -12.92 9.00
N SER A 43 -3.66 -14.12 9.53
CA SER A 43 -4.62 -14.79 10.42
C SER A 43 -4.97 -14.01 11.70
N ASP A 44 -4.35 -12.88 11.93
CA ASP A 44 -4.57 -11.99 13.07
C ASP A 44 -5.70 -10.97 12.85
N GLY A 45 -6.44 -11.12 11.77
CA GLY A 45 -7.70 -10.43 11.51
C GLY A 45 -7.55 -8.98 11.04
N GLY A 46 -7.48 -8.77 9.76
CA GLY A 46 -7.81 -7.52 9.08
C GLY A 46 -7.26 -6.23 9.72
N PHE A 47 -8.03 -5.18 9.64
CA PHE A 47 -7.72 -3.88 10.24
C PHE A 47 -8.90 -3.32 11.04
N ASP A 48 -8.65 -2.33 11.89
CA ASP A 48 -9.63 -1.77 12.82
C ASP A 48 -10.86 -1.18 12.10
N GLN A 49 -12.02 -1.26 12.76
CA GLN A 49 -13.14 -0.39 12.42
C GLN A 49 -12.67 1.06 12.55
N HIS A 50 -13.14 1.95 11.71
CA HIS A 50 -12.69 3.33 11.58
C HIS A 50 -11.31 3.52 10.95
N ALA A 51 -10.70 2.45 10.41
CA ALA A 51 -9.48 2.59 9.64
C ALA A 51 -9.64 3.58 8.47
N VAL A 52 -8.56 4.27 8.16
CA VAL A 52 -8.55 5.15 6.98
C VAL A 52 -8.56 4.28 5.72
N VAL A 53 -9.53 4.55 4.85
CA VAL A 53 -9.65 3.94 3.52
C VAL A 53 -9.51 5.05 2.48
N GLY A 54 -8.44 4.95 1.68
CA GLY A 54 -8.18 5.88 0.60
C GLY A 54 -8.99 5.53 -0.66
N VAL A 55 -9.46 6.54 -1.38
CA VAL A 55 -10.05 6.36 -2.71
C VAL A 55 -9.43 7.38 -3.65
N VAL A 56 -8.86 6.92 -4.76
CA VAL A 56 -8.24 7.76 -5.78
C VAL A 56 -8.96 7.55 -7.10
N LEU A 57 -9.72 8.55 -7.51
CA LEU A 57 -10.57 8.52 -8.71
C LEU A 57 -9.99 9.39 -9.82
N LEU A 58 -10.37 9.08 -11.04
CA LEU A 58 -10.18 9.97 -12.17
C LEU A 58 -11.24 11.07 -12.18
N HIS A 59 -10.87 12.23 -12.69
CA HIS A 59 -11.84 13.28 -12.98
C HIS A 59 -12.77 12.79 -14.10
N ALA A 60 -14.03 12.53 -13.77
CA ALA A 60 -15.03 12.25 -14.79
C ALA A 60 -15.18 13.48 -15.68
N ALA A 61 -14.83 13.35 -16.97
CA ALA A 61 -15.10 14.38 -17.93
C ALA A 61 -16.61 14.63 -17.94
N ALA A 62 -17.02 15.85 -17.59
CA ALA A 62 -18.42 16.22 -17.64
C ALA A 62 -18.94 16.02 -19.06
N THR A 63 -19.80 15.05 -19.27
CA THR A 63 -20.46 14.85 -20.57
C THR A 63 -21.38 16.04 -20.80
N PRO A 64 -21.15 16.85 -21.86
CA PRO A 64 -22.01 18.00 -22.15
C PRO A 64 -23.44 17.52 -22.35
N GLY A 65 -24.37 17.99 -21.52
CA GLY A 65 -25.80 17.67 -21.63
C GLY A 65 -26.38 16.77 -20.54
N THR A 66 -25.58 16.14 -19.69
CA THR A 66 -26.07 15.48 -18.48
C THR A 66 -26.11 16.51 -17.34
N SER A 67 -27.26 17.10 -17.12
CA SER A 67 -27.56 17.89 -15.92
C SER A 67 -27.54 16.90 -14.75
N SER A 68 -26.38 16.74 -14.13
CA SER A 68 -26.21 15.82 -13.01
C SER A 68 -26.83 16.41 -11.75
N GLY A 69 -28.13 16.18 -11.55
CA GLY A 69 -28.74 16.19 -10.22
C GLY A 69 -28.38 14.93 -9.43
N GLY A 70 -27.41 14.15 -9.88
CA GLY A 70 -26.96 12.92 -9.25
C GLY A 70 -25.78 13.16 -8.30
N VAL A 71 -25.71 12.37 -7.23
CA VAL A 71 -24.59 12.29 -6.31
C VAL A 71 -23.34 11.87 -7.09
N SER A 72 -22.21 12.56 -6.90
CA SER A 72 -20.95 12.23 -7.58
C SER A 72 -20.40 10.87 -7.14
N LEU A 73 -19.56 10.24 -7.95
CA LEU A 73 -18.92 8.98 -7.58
C LEU A 73 -18.10 9.13 -6.29
N SER A 74 -17.41 10.26 -6.12
CA SER A 74 -16.64 10.57 -4.91
C SER A 74 -17.54 10.67 -3.68
N ASP A 75 -18.70 11.32 -3.79
CA ASP A 75 -19.63 11.43 -2.66
C ASP A 75 -20.23 10.06 -2.30
N ARG A 76 -20.53 9.21 -3.31
CA ARG A 76 -21.01 7.84 -3.07
C ARG A 76 -19.98 7.00 -2.31
N PHE A 77 -18.72 7.05 -2.72
CA PHE A 77 -17.64 6.35 -1.97
C PHE A 77 -17.52 6.87 -0.56
N HIS A 78 -17.58 8.18 -0.37
CA HIS A 78 -17.52 8.76 0.96
C HIS A 78 -18.68 8.28 1.84
N ASP A 79 -19.91 8.31 1.32
CA ASP A 79 -21.11 7.95 2.08
C ASP A 79 -21.14 6.45 2.40
N ASP A 80 -20.90 5.58 1.42
CA ASP A 80 -20.94 4.13 1.61
C ASP A 80 -19.84 3.63 2.56
N LEU A 81 -18.59 4.13 2.41
CA LEU A 81 -17.49 3.76 3.31
C LEU A 81 -17.73 4.29 4.74
N THR A 82 -18.31 5.50 4.88
CA THR A 82 -18.71 6.04 6.19
C THR A 82 -19.82 5.19 6.82
N ALA A 83 -20.81 4.79 6.04
CA ALA A 83 -21.90 3.92 6.51
C ALA A 83 -21.38 2.52 6.93
N ALA A 84 -20.33 2.01 6.28
CA ALA A 84 -19.64 0.78 6.65
C ALA A 84 -18.71 0.94 7.88
N GLY A 85 -18.55 2.17 8.42
CA GLY A 85 -17.81 2.45 9.64
C GLY A 85 -16.34 2.83 9.41
N PHE A 86 -15.91 3.05 8.17
CA PHE A 86 -14.55 3.50 7.85
C PHE A 86 -14.39 5.02 7.90
N THR A 87 -13.16 5.47 7.84
CA THR A 87 -12.79 6.88 7.67
C THR A 87 -12.32 7.09 6.23
N PRO A 88 -13.20 7.50 5.29
CA PRO A 88 -12.82 7.66 3.90
C PRO A 88 -11.99 8.93 3.67
N ASP A 89 -10.91 8.82 2.87
CA ASP A 89 -10.18 9.95 2.29
C ASP A 89 -10.27 9.83 0.77
N VAL A 90 -11.23 10.52 0.17
CA VAL A 90 -11.52 10.44 -1.28
C VAL A 90 -10.82 11.57 -2.01
N ARG A 91 -10.04 11.24 -3.01
CA ARG A 91 -9.26 12.17 -3.83
C ARG A 91 -9.58 11.96 -5.31
N VAL A 92 -9.79 13.07 -6.00
CA VAL A 92 -10.06 13.07 -7.44
C VAL A 92 -8.87 13.71 -8.16
N ALA A 93 -8.25 12.97 -9.07
CA ALA A 93 -7.15 13.49 -9.88
C ALA A 93 -7.66 14.54 -10.88
N GLY A 94 -6.91 15.61 -11.03
CA GLY A 94 -7.25 16.67 -11.99
C GLY A 94 -7.10 16.21 -13.45
N ALA A 95 -7.86 16.84 -14.34
CA ALA A 95 -7.82 16.51 -15.77
C ALA A 95 -6.51 16.87 -16.47
N ALA A 96 -5.71 17.80 -15.92
CA ALA A 96 -4.52 18.31 -16.57
C ALA A 96 -3.32 17.33 -16.52
N ASP A 97 -3.11 16.69 -15.36
CA ASP A 97 -2.06 15.68 -15.16
C ASP A 97 -2.53 14.63 -14.14
N PRO A 98 -3.46 13.77 -14.56
CA PRO A 98 -4.07 12.81 -13.64
C PRO A 98 -3.06 11.81 -13.05
N ALA A 99 -2.03 11.44 -13.81
CA ALA A 99 -1.01 10.52 -13.32
C ALA A 99 -0.17 11.13 -12.20
N SER A 100 0.22 12.39 -12.31
CA SER A 100 0.97 13.09 -11.26
C SER A 100 0.11 13.31 -10.00
N ASP A 101 -1.15 13.69 -10.19
CA ASP A 101 -2.10 13.90 -9.09
C ASP A 101 -2.36 12.59 -8.34
N GLN A 102 -2.53 11.46 -9.06
CA GLN A 102 -2.71 10.15 -8.44
C GLN A 102 -1.49 9.71 -7.63
N ARG A 103 -0.26 9.88 -8.16
CA ARG A 103 0.96 9.60 -7.38
C ARG A 103 1.00 10.42 -6.07
N THR A 104 0.65 11.71 -6.16
CA THR A 104 0.62 12.59 -4.99
C THR A 104 -0.46 12.16 -4.00
N ALA A 105 -1.65 11.80 -4.49
CA ALA A 105 -2.75 11.30 -3.68
C ALA A 105 -2.37 10.00 -2.94
N MET A 106 -1.80 9.02 -3.63
CA MET A 106 -1.40 7.75 -3.03
C MET A 106 -0.36 7.94 -1.92
N ARG A 107 0.70 8.74 -2.16
CA ARG A 107 1.69 9.05 -1.12
C ARG A 107 1.07 9.70 0.11
N ALA A 108 0.13 10.61 -0.10
CA ALA A 108 -0.55 11.27 1.00
C ALA A 108 -1.44 10.31 1.80
N LEU A 109 -2.13 9.36 1.12
CA LEU A 109 -2.93 8.33 1.77
C LEU A 109 -2.07 7.34 2.57
N VAL A 110 -0.96 6.88 2.02
CA VAL A 110 0.00 6.05 2.76
C VAL A 110 0.51 6.78 3.99
N LYS A 111 0.87 8.07 3.85
CA LYS A 111 1.30 8.91 4.99
C LYS A 111 0.20 9.12 6.03
N ALA A 112 -1.06 9.16 5.63
CA ALA A 112 -2.20 9.25 6.52
C ALA A 112 -2.53 7.94 7.24
N GLY A 113 -1.82 6.85 6.92
CA GLY A 113 -2.01 5.54 7.54
C GLY A 113 -3.19 4.76 6.98
N ALA A 114 -3.55 4.99 5.72
CA ALA A 114 -4.56 4.20 5.04
C ALA A 114 -4.24 2.70 5.15
N LYS A 115 -5.26 1.87 5.34
CA LYS A 115 -5.14 0.41 5.39
C LYS A 115 -5.49 -0.24 4.05
N ALA A 116 -6.33 0.42 3.29
CA ALA A 116 -6.63 0.05 1.92
C ALA A 116 -6.71 1.31 1.05
N ILE A 117 -6.33 1.19 -0.21
CA ILE A 117 -6.49 2.26 -1.21
C ILE A 117 -7.19 1.65 -2.43
N LEU A 118 -8.36 2.19 -2.75
CA LEU A 118 -9.08 1.91 -3.97
C LEU A 118 -8.60 2.91 -5.03
N VAL A 119 -8.17 2.43 -6.19
CA VAL A 119 -7.60 3.30 -7.22
C VAL A 119 -8.14 2.99 -8.60
N GLU A 120 -8.65 4.03 -9.27
CA GLU A 120 -8.95 4.05 -10.70
C GLU A 120 -7.76 4.66 -11.42
N ALA A 121 -6.89 3.83 -12.01
CA ALA A 121 -5.62 4.29 -12.55
C ALA A 121 -5.77 4.97 -13.92
N ALA A 122 -5.19 6.16 -14.07
CA ALA A 122 -5.06 6.83 -15.37
C ALA A 122 -3.98 6.17 -16.23
N ASP A 123 -2.86 5.82 -15.62
CA ASP A 123 -1.74 5.12 -16.20
C ASP A 123 -1.12 4.18 -15.17
N PRO A 124 -1.38 2.86 -15.30
CA PRO A 124 -0.87 1.87 -14.37
C PRO A 124 0.65 1.89 -14.21
N ALA A 125 1.37 2.11 -15.30
CA ALA A 125 2.84 2.10 -15.29
C ALA A 125 3.40 3.25 -14.46
N SER A 126 2.73 4.38 -14.42
CA SER A 126 3.14 5.57 -13.66
C SER A 126 2.95 5.41 -12.16
N LEU A 127 2.14 4.44 -11.70
CA LEU A 127 1.82 4.21 -10.29
C LEU A 127 2.66 3.11 -9.65
N SER A 128 3.50 2.42 -10.41
CA SER A 128 4.27 1.26 -9.93
C SER A 128 5.09 1.55 -8.67
N GLY A 129 5.77 2.68 -8.63
CA GLY A 129 6.55 3.08 -7.46
C GLY A 129 5.70 3.36 -6.22
N GLU A 130 4.55 3.98 -6.38
CA GLU A 130 3.62 4.29 -5.30
C GLU A 130 2.90 3.04 -4.78
N ILE A 131 2.59 2.10 -5.66
CA ILE A 131 2.03 0.79 -5.27
C ILE A 131 3.05 0.02 -4.43
N GLN A 132 4.31 -0.03 -4.87
CA GLN A 132 5.37 -0.66 -4.08
C GLN A 132 5.51 -0.03 -2.70
N VAL A 133 5.54 1.31 -2.61
CA VAL A 133 5.61 2.02 -1.32
C VAL A 133 4.39 1.73 -0.44
N ALA A 134 3.20 1.60 -1.03
CA ALA A 134 2.00 1.25 -0.30
C ALA A 134 2.08 -0.18 0.25
N HIS A 135 2.53 -1.16 -0.54
CA HIS A 135 2.75 -2.54 -0.09
C HIS A 135 3.81 -2.63 1.01
N ASP A 136 4.92 -1.91 0.87
CA ASP A 136 5.96 -1.85 1.90
C ASP A 136 5.44 -1.26 3.24
N ALA A 137 4.40 -0.42 3.17
CA ALA A 137 3.70 0.12 4.33
C ALA A 137 2.55 -0.78 4.83
N GLY A 138 2.32 -1.93 4.21
CA GLY A 138 1.21 -2.84 4.56
C GLY A 138 -0.17 -2.34 4.15
N VAL A 139 -0.24 -1.53 3.10
CA VAL A 139 -1.50 -1.01 2.55
C VAL A 139 -1.98 -1.90 1.41
N VAL A 140 -3.22 -2.34 1.49
CA VAL A 140 -3.85 -3.15 0.43
C VAL A 140 -4.30 -2.27 -0.72
N ILE A 141 -3.97 -2.66 -1.95
CA ILE A 141 -4.37 -1.94 -3.16
C ILE A 141 -5.50 -2.67 -3.86
N VAL A 142 -6.60 -1.96 -4.08
CA VAL A 142 -7.78 -2.46 -4.80
C VAL A 142 -7.94 -1.66 -6.09
N ALA A 143 -7.78 -2.31 -7.22
CA ALA A 143 -8.01 -1.68 -8.52
C ALA A 143 -9.53 -1.51 -8.77
N LEU A 144 -9.92 -0.34 -9.24
CA LEU A 144 -11.26 -0.07 -9.77
C LEU A 144 -11.19 -0.09 -11.30
N GLY A 145 -11.91 -1.03 -11.92
CA GLY A 145 -11.86 -1.25 -13.36
C GLY A 145 -10.67 -2.11 -13.82
N ASP A 146 -10.26 -1.95 -15.09
CA ASP A 146 -9.33 -2.88 -15.75
C ASP A 146 -7.84 -2.50 -15.72
N PRO A 147 -7.42 -1.25 -15.44
CA PRO A 147 -6.05 -0.81 -15.74
C PRO A 147 -4.94 -1.42 -14.90
N LEU A 148 -5.19 -1.87 -13.68
CA LEU A 148 -4.16 -2.48 -12.82
C LEU A 148 -4.26 -4.01 -12.85
N PRO A 149 -3.18 -4.73 -13.17
CA PRO A 149 -3.19 -6.18 -13.06
C PRO A 149 -3.40 -6.63 -11.60
N THR A 150 -4.04 -7.76 -11.41
CA THR A 150 -4.18 -8.39 -10.09
C THR A 150 -2.89 -9.09 -9.69
N SER A 151 -2.62 -9.19 -8.39
CA SER A 151 -1.47 -9.92 -7.85
C SER A 151 -1.46 -11.37 -8.34
N GLY A 152 -0.29 -11.87 -8.72
CA GLY A 152 -0.09 -13.21 -9.27
C GLY A 152 -0.06 -13.29 -10.79
N THR A 153 -0.45 -12.26 -11.51
CA THR A 153 -0.33 -12.22 -12.99
C THR A 153 0.96 -11.60 -13.49
N GLY A 154 1.69 -10.88 -12.67
CA GLY A 154 2.92 -10.20 -13.05
C GLY A 154 4.11 -10.36 -12.10
N GLY A 155 3.89 -10.70 -10.83
CA GLY A 155 4.97 -11.03 -9.88
C GLY A 155 5.97 -9.93 -9.54
N ASP A 156 5.70 -8.69 -9.93
CA ASP A 156 6.64 -7.55 -9.85
C ASP A 156 6.38 -6.59 -8.67
N GLY A 157 5.41 -6.90 -7.81
CA GLY A 157 5.06 -6.06 -6.65
C GLY A 157 4.33 -4.76 -6.98
N VAL A 158 4.01 -4.54 -8.25
CA VAL A 158 3.34 -3.33 -8.78
C VAL A 158 1.90 -3.60 -9.20
N SER A 159 1.38 -4.75 -8.82
CA SER A 159 0.01 -5.18 -9.10
C SER A 159 -0.93 -4.80 -7.97
N ALA A 160 -2.21 -4.59 -8.28
CA ALA A 160 -3.23 -4.51 -7.25
C ALA A 160 -3.43 -5.88 -6.59
N ASP A 161 -3.71 -5.89 -5.27
CA ASP A 161 -4.00 -7.10 -4.52
C ASP A 161 -5.36 -7.69 -4.90
N TYR A 162 -6.32 -6.80 -5.13
CA TYR A 162 -7.67 -7.13 -5.55
C TYR A 162 -8.13 -6.21 -6.67
N ARG A 163 -9.17 -6.65 -7.36
CA ARG A 163 -9.81 -5.87 -8.41
C ARG A 163 -11.33 -5.89 -8.25
N VAL A 164 -11.93 -4.75 -8.44
CA VAL A 164 -13.37 -4.57 -8.62
C VAL A 164 -13.60 -4.16 -10.06
N GLN A 165 -14.19 -5.03 -10.85
CA GLN A 165 -14.56 -4.70 -12.23
C GLN A 165 -15.65 -3.63 -12.25
N GLY A 166 -15.66 -2.80 -13.28
CA GLY A 166 -16.73 -1.83 -13.50
C GLY A 166 -18.06 -2.56 -13.64
N MET A 167 -19.05 -2.12 -12.85
CA MET A 167 -20.39 -2.65 -12.87
C MET A 167 -21.29 -1.80 -13.77
N ASP A 168 -22.54 -2.24 -13.98
CA ASP A 168 -23.52 -1.53 -14.81
C ASP A 168 -23.91 -0.13 -14.27
N SER A 169 -23.50 0.19 -13.06
CA SER A 169 -23.70 1.51 -12.45
C SER A 169 -22.65 1.84 -11.40
N ASP A 170 -22.41 3.14 -11.20
CA ASP A 170 -21.52 3.65 -10.13
C ASP A 170 -21.94 3.13 -8.75
N ALA A 171 -23.22 3.07 -8.45
CA ALA A 171 -23.74 2.57 -7.19
C ALA A 171 -23.37 1.10 -6.96
N ALA A 172 -23.47 0.25 -7.98
CA ALA A 172 -23.08 -1.15 -7.88
C ALA A 172 -21.56 -1.31 -7.72
N THR A 173 -20.78 -0.51 -8.44
CA THR A 173 -19.31 -0.50 -8.32
C THR A 173 -18.89 -0.08 -6.90
N VAL A 174 -19.47 0.98 -6.35
CA VAL A 174 -19.20 1.45 -4.99
C VAL A 174 -19.57 0.39 -3.95
N ALA A 175 -20.77 -0.17 -4.03
CA ALA A 175 -21.23 -1.22 -3.11
C ALA A 175 -20.30 -2.45 -3.15
N ARG A 176 -19.86 -2.87 -4.35
CA ARG A 176 -18.91 -3.99 -4.50
C ARG A 176 -17.55 -3.67 -3.90
N ALA A 177 -17.03 -2.48 -4.17
CA ALA A 177 -15.76 -2.02 -3.63
C ALA A 177 -15.79 -1.94 -2.09
N THR A 178 -16.87 -1.40 -1.52
CA THR A 178 -17.08 -1.35 -0.06
C THR A 178 -17.12 -2.77 0.53
N ALA A 179 -17.82 -3.71 -0.09
CA ALA A 179 -17.85 -5.11 0.36
C ALA A 179 -16.47 -5.79 0.33
N VAL A 180 -15.61 -5.45 -0.64
CA VAL A 180 -14.22 -5.91 -0.67
C VAL A 180 -13.46 -5.37 0.55
N VAL A 181 -13.57 -4.07 0.85
CA VAL A 181 -12.90 -3.46 2.01
C VAL A 181 -13.41 -4.04 3.34
N GLU A 182 -14.71 -4.29 3.47
CA GLU A 182 -15.27 -4.97 4.65
C GLU A 182 -14.74 -6.39 4.83
N SER A 183 -14.57 -7.16 3.73
CA SER A 183 -13.98 -8.49 3.80
C SER A 183 -12.52 -8.42 4.26
N LEU A 184 -11.75 -7.48 3.73
CA LEU A 184 -10.37 -7.23 4.15
C LEU A 184 -10.29 -6.81 5.62
N GLN A 185 -11.21 -5.97 6.08
CA GLN A 185 -11.30 -5.55 7.48
C GLN A 185 -11.52 -6.74 8.42
N ARG A 186 -12.31 -7.73 8.00
CA ARG A 186 -12.53 -8.97 8.76
C ARG A 186 -11.41 -10.00 8.63
N GLY A 187 -10.35 -9.70 7.85
CA GLY A 187 -9.30 -10.67 7.54
C GLY A 187 -9.75 -11.79 6.60
N GLU A 188 -10.86 -11.58 5.90
CA GLU A 188 -11.40 -12.54 4.93
C GLU A 188 -10.85 -12.23 3.54
N LYS A 189 -10.60 -13.30 2.76
CA LYS A 189 -10.23 -13.12 1.36
C LYS A 189 -11.48 -12.70 0.57
N PRO A 190 -11.48 -11.50 -0.06
CA PRO A 190 -12.58 -11.09 -0.92
C PRO A 190 -12.80 -12.10 -2.05
N ALA A 191 -14.07 -12.25 -2.47
CA ALA A 191 -14.36 -13.05 -3.65
C ALA A 191 -13.67 -12.41 -4.87
N SER A 192 -12.86 -13.19 -5.57
CA SER A 192 -12.27 -12.77 -6.86
C SER A 192 -13.37 -12.80 -7.92
N ASP A 193 -13.46 -11.74 -8.71
CA ASP A 193 -14.30 -11.71 -9.92
C ASP A 193 -13.61 -12.47 -11.06
#